data_24cfaeb19a73b9e872f6693d41203ef2
#
_entry.id   24cfaeb19a73b9e872f6693d41203ef2
#
_cell.length_a   1.000
_cell.length_b   1.000
_cell.length_c   1.000
_cell.angle_alpha   90.00
_cell.angle_beta   90.00
_cell.angle_gamma   90.00
#
_symmetry.space_group_name_H-M   'P 1'
#
loop_
_entity.id
_entity.type
_entity.pdbx_description
1 polymer ?
#
loop_
_entity_poly.entity_id
_entity_poly.type
_entity_poly.pdbx_seq_one_letter_code
_entity_poly.pdbx_strand_id
1 'polypeptide(L)'
;MTLVKTCGKLYWAGEYAILEPGQLSLIKAIPIYMTAEITTSNDYRLYSDMFTYSVDLRPDSSYALIQETVALVEEYLTTQGVDLQPFSLDIRGKMEREGKKFGLGSSGSVVVLVIKAMLAFYGRPVDRELLFKLASAVLLKRGDNGSMGDIACIVSEDLVLYQSFDREKVAHWLEKEDLQPVLDRDWG
;
A
#
# COMPACT_ATOMS: atom_id res chain seq x y z
N MET A 1 3.40 19.76 -6.70
CA MET A 1 3.39 19.30 -5.30
C MET A 1 2.04 18.65 -5.02
N THR A 2 2.04 17.41 -4.61
CA THR A 2 0.83 16.64 -4.28
C THR A 2 0.96 16.11 -2.87
N LEU A 3 -0.06 16.34 -2.03
CA LEU A 3 -0.13 15.87 -0.65
C LEU A 3 -1.27 14.87 -0.52
N VAL A 4 -0.99 13.70 0.04
CA VAL A 4 -1.97 12.66 0.31
C VAL A 4 -1.87 12.17 1.75
N LYS A 5 -2.91 11.49 2.23
CA LYS A 5 -2.93 10.89 3.57
C LYS A 5 -3.57 9.51 3.56
N THR A 6 -3.22 8.71 4.56
CA THR A 6 -3.88 7.45 4.92
C THR A 6 -4.16 7.41 6.41
N CYS A 7 -5.20 6.68 6.81
CA CYS A 7 -5.58 6.48 8.21
C CYS A 7 -4.97 5.19 8.78
N GLY A 8 -5.08 5.02 10.09
CA GLY A 8 -4.89 3.74 10.78
C GLY A 8 -6.16 2.90 10.76
N LYS A 9 -6.08 1.68 11.28
CA LYS A 9 -7.21 0.74 11.38
C LYS A 9 -7.22 0.02 12.73
N LEU A 10 -8.40 -0.48 13.09
CA LEU A 10 -8.59 -1.33 14.27
C LEU A 10 -9.61 -2.44 13.93
N TYR A 11 -9.24 -3.69 14.20
CA TYR A 11 -10.19 -4.81 14.12
C TYR A 11 -11.17 -4.75 15.29
N TRP A 12 -12.47 -4.80 14.96
CA TRP A 12 -13.52 -4.89 15.95
C TRP A 12 -13.96 -6.34 16.17
N ALA A 13 -13.95 -7.14 15.08
CA ALA A 13 -14.27 -8.56 15.16
C ALA A 13 -13.65 -9.33 13.98
N GLY A 14 -13.37 -10.61 14.17
CA GLY A 14 -12.93 -11.52 13.12
C GLY A 14 -11.45 -11.43 12.74
N GLU A 15 -10.59 -10.83 13.57
CA GLU A 15 -9.16 -10.60 13.26
C GLU A 15 -8.41 -11.89 12.88
N TYR A 16 -8.71 -13.00 13.53
CA TYR A 16 -8.05 -14.29 13.23
C TYR A 16 -8.85 -15.13 12.22
N ALA A 17 -10.19 -15.10 12.29
CA ALA A 17 -11.03 -15.84 11.34
C ALA A 17 -10.78 -15.39 9.90
N ILE A 18 -10.52 -14.10 9.69
CA ILE A 18 -10.27 -13.49 8.38
C ILE A 18 -9.02 -14.05 7.66
N LEU A 19 -8.19 -14.82 8.33
CA LEU A 19 -7.04 -15.49 7.71
C LEU A 19 -7.47 -16.65 6.79
N GLU A 20 -8.68 -17.18 6.97
CA GLU A 20 -9.25 -18.18 6.07
C GLU A 20 -10.03 -17.51 4.94
N PRO A 21 -9.86 -17.94 3.67
CA PRO A 21 -10.62 -17.41 2.54
C PRO A 21 -12.14 -17.50 2.76
N GLY A 22 -12.85 -16.44 2.39
CA GLY A 22 -14.31 -16.36 2.52
C GLY A 22 -14.82 -15.97 3.91
N GLN A 23 -13.94 -15.87 4.93
CA GLN A 23 -14.34 -15.41 6.26
C GLN A 23 -14.50 -13.89 6.30
N LEU A 24 -15.26 -13.42 7.29
CA LEU A 24 -15.62 -12.01 7.46
C LEU A 24 -14.92 -11.39 8.66
N SER A 25 -14.60 -10.11 8.52
CA SER A 25 -14.09 -9.28 9.62
C SER A 25 -14.71 -7.88 9.58
N LEU A 26 -14.94 -7.32 10.76
CA LEU A 26 -15.38 -5.94 10.93
C LEU A 26 -14.19 -5.09 11.36
N ILE A 27 -13.82 -4.11 10.54
CA ILE A 27 -12.61 -3.31 10.71
C ILE A 27 -12.97 -1.83 10.63
N LYS A 28 -12.49 -1.05 11.58
CA LYS A 28 -12.77 0.40 11.65
C LYS A 28 -11.51 1.22 11.35
N ALA A 29 -11.65 2.17 10.44
CA ALA A 29 -10.66 3.22 10.24
C ALA A 29 -10.60 4.13 11.47
N ILE A 30 -9.39 4.50 11.88
CA ILE A 30 -9.16 5.39 13.03
C ILE A 30 -8.41 6.65 12.58
N PRO A 31 -8.68 7.81 13.20
CA PRO A 31 -8.15 9.11 12.76
C PRO A 31 -6.70 9.34 13.23
N ILE A 32 -5.83 8.38 12.99
CA ILE A 32 -4.38 8.49 13.13
C ILE A 32 -3.81 8.44 11.73
N TYR A 33 -3.20 9.52 11.27
CA TYR A 33 -2.85 9.70 9.87
C TYR A 33 -1.35 9.65 9.63
N MET A 34 -0.98 9.05 8.50
CA MET A 34 0.28 9.27 7.81
C MET A 34 0.04 10.15 6.60
N THR A 35 1.02 10.96 6.25
CA THR A 35 0.98 11.86 5.08
C THR A 35 2.16 11.61 4.18
N ALA A 36 1.98 11.82 2.88
CA ALA A 36 3.08 11.86 1.93
C ALA A 36 2.96 13.08 1.03
N GLU A 37 4.08 13.75 0.85
CA GLU A 37 4.26 14.80 -0.14
C GLU A 37 5.13 14.25 -1.27
N ILE A 38 4.68 14.43 -2.52
CA ILE A 38 5.44 14.04 -3.72
C ILE A 38 5.57 15.23 -4.65
N THR A 39 6.81 15.45 -5.13
CA THR A 39 7.16 16.56 -6.01
C THR A 39 8.10 16.10 -7.11
N THR A 40 8.07 16.76 -8.28
CA THR A 40 9.06 16.56 -9.34
C THR A 40 10.47 16.84 -8.82
N SER A 41 11.42 16.01 -9.21
CA SER A 41 12.83 16.14 -8.85
C SER A 41 13.72 15.74 -10.04
N ASN A 42 15.00 16.11 -10.01
CA ASN A 42 15.96 15.65 -11.02
C ASN A 42 16.37 14.19 -10.79
N ASP A 43 16.35 13.74 -9.54
CA ASP A 43 16.72 12.39 -9.13
C ASP A 43 15.64 11.83 -8.18
N TYR A 44 15.54 10.50 -8.11
CA TYR A 44 14.69 9.85 -7.12
C TYR A 44 15.19 10.06 -5.72
N ARG A 45 14.30 10.52 -4.84
CA ARG A 45 14.55 10.66 -3.42
C ARG A 45 13.37 10.17 -2.61
N LEU A 46 13.59 9.20 -1.74
CA LEU A 46 12.61 8.67 -0.81
C LEU A 46 13.04 9.02 0.61
N TYR A 47 12.17 9.66 1.36
CA TYR A 47 12.36 9.97 2.76
C TYR A 47 11.16 9.53 3.60
N SER A 48 11.42 8.98 4.76
CA SER A 48 10.43 8.70 5.79
C SER A 48 10.98 9.15 7.14
N ASP A 49 10.14 9.80 7.95
CA ASP A 49 10.49 10.23 9.30
C ASP A 49 10.66 9.06 10.29
N MET A 50 10.42 7.82 9.85
CA MET A 50 10.83 6.62 10.57
C MET A 50 12.34 6.42 10.59
N PHE A 51 13.06 7.03 9.64
CA PHE A 51 14.51 6.90 9.46
C PHE A 51 15.18 8.28 9.50
N THR A 52 16.49 8.29 9.74
CA THR A 52 17.28 9.53 9.83
C THR A 52 17.95 9.95 8.52
N TYR A 53 17.73 9.19 7.42
CA TYR A 53 18.33 9.38 6.11
C TYR A 53 17.33 9.18 4.99
N SER A 54 17.65 9.64 3.80
CA SER A 54 16.89 9.39 2.58
C SER A 54 17.67 8.48 1.64
N VAL A 55 16.95 7.79 0.75
CA VAL A 55 17.51 6.87 -0.24
C VAL A 55 17.00 7.21 -1.64
N ASP A 56 17.62 6.64 -2.65
CA ASP A 56 17.09 6.55 -4.01
C ASP A 56 16.40 5.19 -4.25
N LEU A 57 16.35 4.72 -5.50
CA LEU A 57 15.76 3.41 -5.83
C LEU A 57 16.75 2.24 -5.72
N ARG A 58 18.03 2.49 -5.36
CA ARG A 58 18.98 1.40 -5.08
C ARG A 58 18.56 0.67 -3.81
N PRO A 59 18.61 -0.69 -3.80
CA PRO A 59 18.10 -1.47 -2.69
C PRO A 59 18.63 -1.04 -1.33
N ASP A 60 17.72 -0.75 -0.40
CA ASP A 60 18.00 -0.46 1.01
C ASP A 60 17.02 -1.25 1.88
N SER A 61 17.55 -2.05 2.81
CA SER A 61 16.72 -2.95 3.63
C SER A 61 15.69 -2.22 4.50
N SER A 62 16.00 -1.01 4.97
CA SER A 62 15.07 -0.21 5.78
C SER A 62 13.93 0.38 4.93
N TYR A 63 14.21 0.72 3.68
CA TYR A 63 13.27 1.29 2.72
C TYR A 63 12.63 0.26 1.78
N ALA A 64 12.93 -1.02 1.92
CA ALA A 64 12.52 -2.07 0.98
C ALA A 64 11.01 -2.05 0.68
N LEU A 65 10.15 -1.89 1.70
CA LEU A 65 8.70 -1.82 1.49
C LEU A 65 8.29 -0.63 0.62
N ILE A 66 8.88 0.54 0.83
CA ILE A 66 8.61 1.75 0.05
C ILE A 66 9.14 1.56 -1.38
N GLN A 67 10.37 1.09 -1.55
CA GLN A 67 11.00 0.88 -2.86
C GLN A 67 10.27 -0.16 -3.70
N GLU A 68 9.85 -1.27 -3.12
CA GLU A 68 9.07 -2.31 -3.81
C GLU A 68 7.67 -1.82 -4.17
N THR A 69 7.05 -0.96 -3.34
CA THR A 69 5.79 -0.31 -3.68
C THR A 69 5.97 0.63 -4.86
N VAL A 70 7.02 1.46 -4.86
CA VAL A 70 7.35 2.34 -5.99
C VAL A 70 7.53 1.52 -7.27
N ALA A 71 8.34 0.45 -7.22
CA ALA A 71 8.62 -0.39 -8.38
C ALA A 71 7.35 -1.02 -8.97
N LEU A 72 6.44 -1.54 -8.14
CA LEU A 72 5.19 -2.12 -8.60
C LEU A 72 4.26 -1.08 -9.23
N VAL A 73 4.18 0.12 -8.65
CA VAL A 73 3.38 1.21 -9.22
C VAL A 73 3.97 1.72 -10.54
N GLU A 74 5.29 1.80 -10.65
CA GLU A 74 5.97 2.14 -11.92
C GLU A 74 5.72 1.08 -13.00
N GLU A 75 5.74 -0.21 -12.66
CA GLU A 75 5.33 -1.31 -13.54
C GLU A 75 3.90 -1.07 -14.04
N TYR A 76 2.95 -0.84 -13.14
CA TYR A 76 1.56 -0.53 -13.50
C TYR A 76 1.44 0.70 -14.41
N LEU A 77 2.06 1.82 -14.03
CA LEU A 77 2.00 3.08 -14.79
C LEU A 77 2.59 2.92 -16.19
N THR A 78 3.66 2.14 -16.34
CA THR A 78 4.28 1.83 -17.63
C THR A 78 3.30 1.07 -18.53
N THR A 79 2.55 0.09 -18.01
CA THR A 79 1.51 -0.61 -18.79
C THR A 79 0.38 0.32 -19.23
N GLN A 80 0.15 1.42 -18.49
CA GLN A 80 -0.81 2.46 -18.85
C GLN A 80 -0.26 3.53 -19.81
N GLY A 81 0.97 3.33 -20.32
CA GLY A 81 1.62 4.28 -21.24
C GLY A 81 2.02 5.61 -20.60
N VAL A 82 2.30 5.60 -19.30
CA VAL A 82 2.78 6.80 -18.59
C VAL A 82 4.29 6.92 -18.73
N ASP A 83 4.76 8.08 -19.14
CA ASP A 83 6.18 8.41 -19.12
C ASP A 83 6.60 8.70 -17.67
N LEU A 84 7.47 7.85 -17.14
CA LEU A 84 7.96 7.98 -15.78
C LEU A 84 8.98 9.10 -15.68
N GLN A 85 8.97 9.80 -14.55
CA GLN A 85 9.93 10.85 -14.23
C GLN A 85 10.37 10.76 -12.77
N PRO A 86 11.59 11.15 -12.44
CA PRO A 86 12.06 11.17 -11.07
C PRO A 86 11.24 12.10 -10.17
N PHE A 87 11.09 11.71 -8.92
CA PHE A 87 10.37 12.46 -7.90
C PHE A 87 11.06 12.41 -6.54
N SER A 88 10.73 13.37 -5.69
CA SER A 88 11.00 13.33 -4.26
C SER A 88 9.72 12.98 -3.51
N LEU A 89 9.76 11.92 -2.71
CA LEU A 89 8.67 11.44 -1.85
C LEU A 89 9.08 11.62 -0.39
N ASP A 90 8.31 12.39 0.36
CA ASP A 90 8.52 12.64 1.80
C ASP A 90 7.33 12.08 2.58
N ILE A 91 7.56 11.05 3.41
CA ILE A 91 6.56 10.35 4.21
C ILE A 91 6.69 10.77 5.66
N ARG A 92 5.59 11.17 6.28
CA ARG A 92 5.52 11.59 7.68
C ARG A 92 4.34 10.98 8.42
N GLY A 93 4.53 10.79 9.71
CA GLY A 93 3.52 10.26 10.61
C GLY A 93 3.85 8.86 11.08
N LYS A 94 4.30 8.75 12.33
CA LYS A 94 4.64 7.48 12.96
C LYS A 94 3.39 6.87 13.60
N MET A 95 3.04 5.66 13.19
CA MET A 95 2.04 4.84 13.89
C MET A 95 2.71 3.98 14.98
N GLU A 96 3.68 4.59 15.67
CA GLU A 96 4.41 3.98 16.78
C GLU A 96 4.71 5.03 17.87
N ARG A 97 4.86 4.60 19.08
CA ARG A 97 5.31 5.41 20.20
C ARG A 97 6.34 4.63 21.02
N GLU A 98 7.47 5.29 21.34
CA GLU A 98 8.55 4.70 22.13
C GLU A 98 9.08 3.36 21.56
N GLY A 99 9.14 3.25 20.20
CA GLY A 99 9.61 2.05 19.50
C GLY A 99 8.61 0.89 19.49
N LYS A 100 7.40 1.08 20.01
CA LYS A 100 6.33 0.06 19.98
C LYS A 100 5.32 0.40 18.89
N LYS A 101 5.12 -0.53 17.94
CA LYS A 101 4.06 -0.42 16.93
C LYS A 101 2.71 -0.61 17.63
N PHE A 102 1.76 0.29 17.35
CA PHE A 102 0.41 0.21 17.93
C PHE A 102 -0.48 -0.90 17.33
N GLY A 103 0.00 -1.66 16.34
CA GLY A 103 -0.83 -2.64 15.64
C GLY A 103 -1.91 -2.00 14.75
N LEU A 104 -1.72 -0.74 14.37
CA LEU A 104 -2.70 0.07 13.65
C LEU A 104 -2.60 -0.04 12.12
N GLY A 105 -1.87 -1.02 11.59
CA GLY A 105 -1.73 -1.23 10.16
C GLY A 105 -0.68 -0.32 9.49
N SER A 106 0.43 -0.03 10.20
CA SER A 106 1.46 0.90 9.70
C SER A 106 2.05 0.49 8.35
N SER A 107 2.32 -0.79 8.12
CA SER A 107 2.83 -1.28 6.82
C SER A 107 1.80 -1.08 5.71
N GLY A 108 0.55 -1.47 5.94
CA GLY A 108 -0.55 -1.24 5.00
C GLY A 108 -0.77 0.24 4.70
N SER A 109 -0.71 1.10 5.74
CA SER A 109 -0.83 2.55 5.55
C SER A 109 0.29 3.13 4.71
N VAL A 110 1.54 2.70 4.88
CA VAL A 110 2.68 3.13 4.06
C VAL A 110 2.49 2.72 2.60
N VAL A 111 2.15 1.46 2.34
CA VAL A 111 1.93 0.96 0.98
C VAL A 111 0.82 1.74 0.28
N VAL A 112 -0.36 1.86 0.89
CA VAL A 112 -1.48 2.62 0.32
C VAL A 112 -1.11 4.09 0.12
N LEU A 113 -0.36 4.68 1.05
CA LEU A 113 0.07 6.07 0.98
C LEU A 113 0.97 6.34 -0.22
N VAL A 114 1.97 5.47 -0.45
CA VAL A 114 2.89 5.57 -1.60
C VAL A 114 2.13 5.43 -2.91
N ILE A 115 1.22 4.45 -3.02
CA ILE A 115 0.40 4.25 -4.23
C ILE A 115 -0.47 5.48 -4.49
N LYS A 116 -1.19 6.00 -3.48
CA LYS A 116 -2.00 7.22 -3.60
C LYS A 116 -1.17 8.41 -4.07
N ALA A 117 0.03 8.60 -3.50
CA ALA A 117 0.92 9.69 -3.87
C ALA A 117 1.34 9.60 -5.34
N MET A 118 1.79 8.43 -5.77
CA MET A 118 2.25 8.22 -7.14
C MET A 118 1.11 8.34 -8.16
N LEU A 119 -0.04 7.71 -7.94
CA LEU A 119 -1.19 7.85 -8.84
C LEU A 119 -1.63 9.31 -8.98
N ALA A 120 -1.71 10.05 -7.87
CA ALA A 120 -2.05 11.46 -7.90
C ALA A 120 -0.98 12.33 -8.59
N PHE A 121 0.31 12.03 -8.39
CA PHE A 121 1.43 12.71 -9.03
C PHE A 121 1.41 12.57 -10.56
N TYR A 122 1.08 11.39 -11.06
CA TYR A 122 0.94 11.12 -12.48
C TYR A 122 -0.47 11.42 -13.04
N GLY A 123 -1.34 12.08 -12.26
CA GLY A 123 -2.69 12.48 -12.70
C GLY A 123 -3.62 11.30 -13.01
N ARG A 124 -3.41 10.15 -12.35
CA ARG A 124 -4.24 8.97 -12.52
C ARG A 124 -5.36 8.91 -11.49
N PRO A 125 -6.54 8.37 -11.85
CA PRO A 125 -7.62 8.19 -10.89
C PRO A 125 -7.18 7.35 -9.69
N VAL A 126 -7.60 7.79 -8.50
CA VAL A 126 -7.38 7.05 -7.26
C VAL A 126 -8.65 6.27 -6.95
N ASP A 127 -8.84 5.15 -7.64
CA ASP A 127 -9.94 4.23 -7.43
C ASP A 127 -9.68 3.28 -6.26
N ARG A 128 -10.71 2.97 -5.47
CA ARG A 128 -10.58 2.12 -4.27
C ARG A 128 -10.19 0.69 -4.59
N GLU A 129 -10.80 0.09 -5.61
CA GLU A 129 -10.50 -1.29 -6.00
C GLU A 129 -9.07 -1.41 -6.51
N LEU A 130 -8.64 -0.47 -7.36
CA LEU A 130 -7.27 -0.41 -7.85
C LEU A 130 -6.26 -0.24 -6.71
N LEU A 131 -6.52 0.67 -5.77
CA LEU A 131 -5.67 0.87 -4.59
C LEU A 131 -5.56 -0.42 -3.77
N PHE A 132 -6.69 -1.09 -3.52
CA PHE A 132 -6.71 -2.34 -2.78
C PHE A 132 -5.88 -3.42 -3.47
N LYS A 133 -6.09 -3.61 -4.77
CA LYS A 133 -5.40 -4.64 -5.56
C LYS A 133 -3.90 -4.35 -5.67
N LEU A 134 -3.50 -3.11 -5.97
CA LEU A 134 -2.08 -2.74 -6.02
C LEU A 134 -1.39 -2.93 -4.66
N ALA A 135 -2.00 -2.46 -3.57
CA ALA A 135 -1.43 -2.59 -2.23
C ALA A 135 -1.33 -4.06 -1.79
N SER A 136 -2.36 -4.84 -2.06
CA SER A 136 -2.36 -6.28 -1.77
C SER A 136 -1.30 -7.01 -2.62
N ALA A 137 -1.15 -6.65 -3.91
CA ALA A 137 -0.12 -7.23 -4.78
C ALA A 137 1.29 -6.98 -4.27
N VAL A 138 1.61 -5.77 -3.75
CA VAL A 138 2.90 -5.48 -3.11
C VAL A 138 3.16 -6.45 -1.96
N LEU A 139 2.20 -6.59 -1.05
CA LEU A 139 2.36 -7.41 0.14
C LEU A 139 2.44 -8.91 -0.21
N LEU A 140 1.62 -9.39 -1.14
CA LEU A 140 1.65 -10.79 -1.60
C LEU A 140 2.98 -11.13 -2.29
N LYS A 141 3.51 -10.26 -3.15
CA LYS A 141 4.85 -10.45 -3.77
C LYS A 141 5.97 -10.49 -2.73
N ARG A 142 5.80 -9.85 -1.58
CA ARG A 142 6.73 -9.92 -0.43
C ARG A 142 6.58 -11.20 0.41
N GLY A 143 5.58 -12.04 0.12
CA GLY A 143 5.26 -13.21 0.93
C GLY A 143 4.54 -12.89 2.25
N ASP A 144 3.84 -11.75 2.33
CA ASP A 144 3.04 -11.41 3.50
C ASP A 144 1.83 -12.34 3.60
N ASN A 145 1.63 -12.92 4.79
CA ASN A 145 0.54 -13.84 5.09
C ASN A 145 -0.69 -13.16 5.71
N GLY A 146 -0.70 -11.83 5.80
CA GLY A 146 -1.81 -11.05 6.32
C GLY A 146 -3.08 -11.21 5.48
N SER A 147 -4.23 -10.92 6.07
CA SER A 147 -5.54 -11.08 5.41
C SER A 147 -5.86 -10.02 4.36
N MET A 148 -5.09 -8.95 4.27
CA MET A 148 -5.35 -7.72 3.49
C MET A 148 -6.59 -6.93 3.98
N GLY A 149 -7.17 -7.30 5.10
CA GLY A 149 -8.30 -6.58 5.70
C GLY A 149 -7.93 -5.18 6.18
N ASP A 150 -6.70 -4.98 6.65
CA ASP A 150 -6.15 -3.66 6.97
C ASP A 150 -6.10 -2.77 5.73
N ILE A 151 -5.64 -3.30 4.59
CA ILE A 151 -5.64 -2.59 3.31
C ILE A 151 -7.06 -2.17 2.93
N ALA A 152 -8.03 -3.09 2.98
CA ALA A 152 -9.43 -2.80 2.64
C ALA A 152 -10.00 -1.66 3.50
N CYS A 153 -9.71 -1.66 4.80
CA CYS A 153 -10.14 -0.62 5.72
C CYS A 153 -9.46 0.73 5.46
N ILE A 154 -8.13 0.73 5.25
CA ILE A 154 -7.34 1.94 4.99
C ILE A 154 -7.76 2.59 3.67
N VAL A 155 -8.02 1.80 2.64
CA VAL A 155 -8.49 2.29 1.33
C VAL A 155 -9.89 2.86 1.40
N SER A 156 -10.78 2.25 2.20
CA SER A 156 -12.17 2.71 2.37
C SER A 156 -12.28 3.93 3.28
N GLU A 157 -11.34 4.11 4.21
CA GLU A 157 -11.32 5.19 5.21
C GLU A 157 -12.58 5.21 6.11
N ASP A 158 -13.22 4.04 6.33
CA ASP A 158 -14.49 3.91 7.07
C ASP A 158 -14.55 2.61 7.88
N LEU A 159 -15.74 2.31 8.41
CA LEU A 159 -16.09 1.00 8.95
C LEU A 159 -16.39 0.06 7.78
N VAL A 160 -15.66 -1.05 7.69
CA VAL A 160 -15.84 -2.02 6.61
C VAL A 160 -16.16 -3.40 7.15
N LEU A 161 -17.09 -4.07 6.49
CA LEU A 161 -17.25 -5.51 6.56
C LEU A 161 -16.45 -6.11 5.39
N TYR A 162 -15.32 -6.72 5.71
CA TYR A 162 -14.40 -7.26 4.73
C TYR A 162 -14.50 -8.78 4.68
N GLN A 163 -14.57 -9.33 3.49
CA GLN A 163 -14.47 -10.77 3.22
C GLN A 163 -13.11 -11.06 2.60
N SER A 164 -12.38 -12.04 3.15
CA SER A 164 -11.06 -12.39 2.62
C SER A 164 -11.17 -13.18 1.32
N PHE A 165 -10.33 -12.85 0.36
CA PHE A 165 -10.15 -13.60 -0.89
C PHE A 165 -9.11 -14.72 -0.73
N ASP A 166 -9.01 -15.58 -1.73
CA ASP A 166 -7.98 -16.61 -1.81
C ASP A 166 -6.62 -16.00 -2.19
N ARG A 167 -5.83 -15.66 -1.17
CA ARG A 167 -4.54 -14.99 -1.30
C ARG A 167 -3.47 -15.87 -1.94
N GLU A 168 -3.49 -17.18 -1.68
CA GLU A 168 -2.55 -18.14 -2.28
C GLU A 168 -2.76 -18.20 -3.79
N LYS A 169 -4.01 -18.23 -4.22
CA LYS A 169 -4.38 -18.20 -5.64
C LYS A 169 -3.92 -16.92 -6.32
N VAL A 170 -4.15 -15.75 -5.69
CA VAL A 170 -3.72 -14.47 -6.25
C VAL A 170 -2.19 -14.34 -6.26
N ALA A 171 -1.50 -14.76 -5.19
CA ALA A 171 -0.05 -14.78 -5.15
C ALA A 171 0.55 -15.65 -6.27
N HIS A 172 -0.06 -16.82 -6.53
CA HIS A 172 0.36 -17.67 -7.64
C HIS A 172 0.18 -16.99 -9.01
N TRP A 173 -0.91 -16.25 -9.22
CA TRP A 173 -1.07 -15.47 -10.45
C TRP A 173 0.01 -14.40 -10.59
N LEU A 174 0.31 -13.66 -9.52
CA LEU A 174 1.35 -12.63 -9.50
C LEU A 174 2.77 -13.15 -9.75
N GLU A 175 3.01 -14.45 -9.50
CA GLU A 175 4.29 -15.10 -9.81
C GLU A 175 4.40 -15.55 -11.28
N LYS A 176 3.27 -15.83 -11.95
CA LYS A 176 3.23 -16.48 -13.25
C LYS A 176 2.86 -15.56 -14.41
N GLU A 177 2.22 -14.45 -14.11
CA GLU A 177 1.60 -13.57 -15.08
C GLU A 177 2.05 -12.12 -14.88
N ASP A 178 1.90 -11.32 -15.92
CA ASP A 178 2.09 -9.87 -15.84
C ASP A 178 1.07 -9.24 -14.89
N LEU A 179 1.41 -8.10 -14.30
CA LEU A 179 0.61 -7.44 -13.28
C LEU A 179 -0.80 -7.08 -13.77
N GLN A 180 -0.91 -6.47 -14.96
CA GLN A 180 -2.19 -5.95 -15.45
C GLN A 180 -3.29 -7.04 -15.59
N PRO A 181 -3.05 -8.21 -16.21
CA PRO A 181 -4.04 -9.29 -16.26
C PRO A 181 -4.52 -9.75 -14.88
N VAL A 182 -3.65 -9.72 -13.87
CA VAL A 182 -4.03 -10.09 -12.50
C VAL A 182 -4.90 -9.01 -11.86
N LEU A 183 -4.59 -7.73 -12.08
CA LEU A 183 -5.40 -6.62 -11.57
C LEU A 183 -6.80 -6.58 -12.18
N ASP A 184 -6.95 -7.00 -13.44
CA ASP A 184 -8.23 -7.00 -14.17
C ASP A 184 -9.17 -8.14 -13.75
N ARG A 185 -8.65 -9.16 -13.04
CA ARG A 185 -9.46 -10.29 -12.55
C ARG A 185 -10.28 -9.91 -11.33
N ASP A 186 -11.40 -10.62 -11.17
CA ASP A 186 -12.10 -10.70 -9.90
C ASP A 186 -11.31 -11.59 -8.92
N TRP A 187 -11.03 -11.08 -7.74
CA TRP A 187 -10.30 -11.84 -6.72
C TRP A 187 -11.21 -12.58 -5.73
N GLY A 188 -12.54 -12.35 -5.80
CA GLY A 188 -13.56 -12.94 -4.95
C GLY A 188 -14.10 -12.07 -3.84
#